data_3cc4e7956323b6834cfa60b005927ae1
#
_entry.id   3cc4e7956323b6834cfa60b005927ae1
#
_cell.length_a   1.000
_cell.length_b   1.000
_cell.length_c   1.000
_cell.angle_alpha   90.00
_cell.angle_beta   90.00
_cell.angle_gamma   90.00
#
_symmetry.space_group_name_H-M   'P 1'
#
loop_
_entity.id
_entity.type
_entity.pdbx_description
1 polymer ?
#
loop_
_entity_poly.entity_id
_entity_poly.type
_entity_poly.pdbx_seq_one_letter_code
_entity_poly.pdbx_strand_id
1 'polypeptide(L)'
;MQIRLILLDFDGTLADTRRANTLAYVATLREAGYALTEEEYAAKYFGMRCNEFLTRYGIADPAERERLRLRKIALYPAFFDTVRLNRPLWEFCRQFRAQGGRVWIVSTGSRANIDNAMRHLGITVAGQRAGSTGAATSGAAGRDLTGADEAWLRTAGTATIDAGTPTHATVTPEPGEGPNGSVDGILSGSDVEHSKPAPDCFLEAMRREGCTPQETLIFEDSEIGLEAARRSGAAYFRVTL
;
A
#
# COMPACT_ATOMS: atom_id res chain seq x y z
N MET A 1 -9.06 29.24 6.82
CA MET A 1 -8.38 28.31 5.92
C MET A 1 -8.91 26.93 6.24
N GLN A 2 -9.43 26.22 5.27
CA GLN A 2 -10.13 24.93 5.47
C GLN A 2 -9.34 23.84 4.76
N ILE A 3 -9.04 22.74 5.45
CA ILE A 3 -8.45 21.56 4.83
C ILE A 3 -9.51 20.92 3.92
N ARG A 4 -9.14 20.60 2.68
CA ARG A 4 -9.97 20.00 1.65
C ARG A 4 -9.44 18.63 1.21
N LEU A 5 -8.14 18.37 1.42
CA LEU A 5 -7.47 17.16 0.98
C LEU A 5 -6.66 16.54 2.13
N ILE A 6 -6.83 15.24 2.34
CA ILE A 6 -5.95 14.43 3.18
C ILE A 6 -5.15 13.48 2.29
N LEU A 7 -3.84 13.45 2.49
CA LEU A 7 -2.92 12.52 1.85
C LEU A 7 -2.37 11.56 2.90
N LEU A 8 -2.56 10.27 2.67
CA LEU A 8 -2.13 9.21 3.58
C LEU A 8 -0.99 8.42 2.96
N ASP A 9 0.13 8.31 3.63
CA ASP A 9 1.00 7.19 3.36
C ASP A 9 0.29 5.87 3.71
N PHE A 10 0.72 4.76 3.11
CA PHE A 10 0.05 3.47 3.29
C PHE A 10 0.76 2.59 4.31
N ASP A 11 2.03 2.26 4.07
CA ASP A 11 2.77 1.26 4.83
C ASP A 11 3.34 1.84 6.13
N GLY A 12 2.76 1.51 7.27
CA GLY A 12 3.15 2.06 8.58
C GLY A 12 2.32 3.28 9.00
N THR A 13 1.48 3.81 8.11
CA THR A 13 0.60 4.97 8.37
C THR A 13 -0.86 4.55 8.39
N LEU A 14 -1.45 4.22 7.22
CA LEU A 14 -2.83 3.75 7.14
C LEU A 14 -2.95 2.30 7.59
N ALA A 15 -1.95 1.48 7.30
CA ALA A 15 -1.93 0.08 7.68
C ALA A 15 -0.56 -0.35 8.21
N ASP A 16 -0.55 -1.11 9.29
CA ASP A 16 0.64 -1.86 9.69
C ASP A 16 0.81 -3.05 8.75
N THR A 17 1.71 -2.89 7.81
CA THR A 17 2.08 -3.90 6.81
C THR A 17 3.49 -4.44 7.03
N ARG A 18 4.17 -3.99 8.06
CA ARG A 18 5.59 -4.27 8.31
C ARG A 18 5.87 -5.77 8.34
N ARG A 19 5.10 -6.51 9.14
CA ARG A 19 5.28 -7.95 9.27
C ARG A 19 4.98 -8.69 7.96
N ALA A 20 3.88 -8.34 7.28
CA ALA A 20 3.53 -8.95 6.00
C ALA A 20 4.61 -8.72 4.93
N ASN A 21 5.14 -7.50 4.83
CA ASN A 21 6.24 -7.16 3.92
C ASN A 21 7.51 -7.95 4.23
N THR A 22 7.89 -8.02 5.51
CA THR A 22 9.07 -8.78 5.98
C THR A 22 8.94 -10.26 5.59
N LEU A 23 7.84 -10.90 5.95
CA LEU A 23 7.60 -12.32 5.68
C LEU A 23 7.58 -12.61 4.16
N ALA A 24 6.97 -11.74 3.37
CA ALA A 24 6.94 -11.89 1.91
C ALA A 24 8.34 -11.83 1.29
N TYR A 25 9.20 -10.90 1.73
CA TYR A 25 10.58 -10.84 1.25
C TYR A 25 11.43 -12.02 1.71
N VAL A 26 11.33 -12.40 2.98
CA VAL A 26 12.04 -13.58 3.52
C VAL A 26 11.63 -14.85 2.75
N ALA A 27 10.34 -15.06 2.54
CA ALA A 27 9.85 -16.20 1.77
C ALA A 27 10.35 -16.18 0.31
N THR A 28 10.25 -15.01 -0.35
CA THR A 28 10.69 -14.84 -1.74
C THR A 28 12.18 -15.17 -1.91
N LEU A 29 13.02 -14.62 -1.05
CA LEU A 29 14.47 -14.84 -1.13
C LEU A 29 14.83 -16.28 -0.79
N ARG A 30 14.19 -16.88 0.21
CA ARG A 30 14.39 -18.29 0.56
C ARG A 30 14.05 -19.24 -0.59
N GLU A 31 12.93 -19.02 -1.29
CA GLU A 31 12.56 -19.80 -2.49
C GLU A 31 13.60 -19.71 -3.60
N ALA A 32 14.29 -18.57 -3.69
CA ALA A 32 15.36 -18.35 -4.67
C ALA A 32 16.74 -18.82 -4.19
N GLY A 33 16.84 -19.45 -3.01
CA GLY A 33 18.10 -19.94 -2.44
C GLY A 33 18.94 -18.91 -1.72
N TYR A 34 18.39 -17.72 -1.44
CA TYR A 34 19.06 -16.67 -0.66
C TYR A 34 18.68 -16.76 0.82
N ALA A 35 19.64 -16.50 1.71
CA ALA A 35 19.45 -16.52 3.17
C ALA A 35 19.15 -15.10 3.67
N LEU A 36 17.91 -14.81 4.02
CA LEU A 36 17.50 -13.55 4.68
C LEU A 36 16.66 -13.88 5.91
N THR A 37 16.98 -13.29 7.07
CA THR A 37 16.16 -13.41 8.27
C THR A 37 15.22 -12.21 8.42
N GLU A 38 14.16 -12.38 9.26
CA GLU A 38 13.24 -11.28 9.56
C GLU A 38 13.97 -10.12 10.25
N GLU A 39 14.87 -10.46 11.20
CA GLU A 39 15.66 -9.49 11.97
C GLU A 39 16.60 -8.70 11.05
N GLU A 40 17.26 -9.40 10.14
CA GLU A 40 18.16 -8.75 9.17
C GLU A 40 17.40 -7.81 8.25
N TYR A 41 16.26 -8.24 7.70
CA TYR A 41 15.42 -7.38 6.85
C TYR A 41 14.95 -6.15 7.63
N ALA A 42 14.41 -6.34 8.83
CA ALA A 42 13.89 -5.25 9.65
C ALA A 42 14.99 -4.23 10.02
N ALA A 43 16.20 -4.69 10.33
CA ALA A 43 17.29 -3.82 10.76
C ALA A 43 17.97 -3.07 9.62
N LYS A 44 18.06 -3.66 8.42
CA LYS A 44 18.92 -3.14 7.35
C LYS A 44 18.16 -2.63 6.13
N TYR A 45 16.97 -3.16 5.84
CA TYR A 45 16.33 -3.02 4.54
C TYR A 45 14.88 -2.51 4.59
N PHE A 46 14.26 -2.52 5.76
CA PHE A 46 12.86 -2.06 5.90
C PHE A 46 12.72 -0.60 5.46
N GLY A 47 11.66 -0.30 4.70
CA GLY A 47 11.41 1.02 4.14
C GLY A 47 12.13 1.32 2.81
N MET A 48 13.06 0.46 2.37
CA MET A 48 13.70 0.61 1.07
C MET A 48 12.76 0.20 -0.06
N ARG A 49 12.94 0.82 -1.23
CA ARG A 49 12.32 0.32 -2.46
C ARG A 49 12.86 -1.06 -2.79
N CYS A 50 12.00 -1.90 -3.39
CA CYS A 50 12.37 -3.28 -3.73
C CYS A 50 13.70 -3.38 -4.51
N ASN A 51 13.86 -2.58 -5.56
CA ASN A 51 15.09 -2.59 -6.38
C ASN A 51 16.32 -2.14 -5.58
N GLU A 52 16.19 -1.13 -4.74
CA GLU A 52 17.27 -0.63 -3.89
C GLU A 52 17.66 -1.70 -2.86
N PHE A 53 16.68 -2.27 -2.18
CA PHE A 53 16.90 -3.37 -1.24
C PHE A 53 17.63 -4.55 -1.90
N LEU A 54 17.11 -5.06 -3.01
CA LEU A 54 17.70 -6.22 -3.68
C LEU A 54 19.12 -5.94 -4.19
N THR A 55 19.37 -4.72 -4.69
CA THR A 55 20.73 -4.30 -5.08
C THR A 55 21.66 -4.26 -3.88
N ARG A 56 21.24 -3.65 -2.78
CA ARG A 56 22.03 -3.56 -1.54
C ARG A 56 22.26 -4.92 -0.88
N TYR A 57 21.33 -5.82 -1.03
CA TYR A 57 21.45 -7.21 -0.58
C TYR A 57 22.48 -8.01 -1.39
N GLY A 58 22.86 -7.54 -2.59
CA GLY A 58 23.90 -8.14 -3.43
C GLY A 58 23.38 -8.82 -4.71
N ILE A 59 22.10 -8.65 -5.06
CA ILE A 59 21.55 -9.18 -6.31
C ILE A 59 21.81 -8.20 -7.44
N ALA A 60 22.89 -8.45 -8.19
CA ALA A 60 23.37 -7.55 -9.24
C ALA A 60 22.54 -7.61 -10.53
N ASP A 61 22.00 -8.78 -10.89
CA ASP A 61 21.26 -8.98 -12.14
C ASP A 61 19.88 -8.28 -12.09
N PRO A 62 19.60 -7.33 -13.00
CA PRO A 62 18.30 -6.68 -13.08
C PRO A 62 17.13 -7.62 -13.38
N ALA A 63 17.35 -8.66 -14.20
CA ALA A 63 16.32 -9.63 -14.54
C ALA A 63 15.93 -10.48 -13.31
N GLU A 64 16.92 -10.87 -12.52
CA GLU A 64 16.68 -11.57 -11.25
C GLU A 64 15.96 -10.69 -10.23
N ARG A 65 16.35 -9.41 -10.10
CA ARG A 65 15.61 -8.46 -9.22
C ARG A 65 14.14 -8.33 -9.63
N GLU A 66 13.87 -8.24 -10.94
CA GLU A 66 12.49 -8.14 -11.43
C GLU A 66 11.71 -9.45 -11.16
N ARG A 67 12.32 -10.60 -11.36
CA ARG A 67 11.73 -11.90 -11.03
C ARG A 67 11.35 -11.99 -9.56
N LEU A 68 12.27 -11.60 -8.67
CA LEU A 68 12.04 -11.58 -7.22
C LEU A 68 10.97 -10.57 -6.82
N ARG A 69 10.95 -9.39 -7.45
CA ARG A 69 9.90 -8.39 -7.22
C ARG A 69 8.52 -8.94 -7.55
N LEU A 70 8.37 -9.56 -8.70
CA LEU A 70 7.11 -10.17 -9.13
C LEU A 70 6.69 -11.32 -8.21
N ARG A 71 7.66 -12.17 -7.81
CA ARG A 71 7.39 -13.26 -6.87
C ARG A 71 6.95 -12.74 -5.50
N LYS A 72 7.61 -11.69 -4.98
CA LYS A 72 7.19 -11.02 -3.73
C LYS A 72 5.74 -10.53 -3.80
N ILE A 73 5.37 -9.89 -4.91
CA ILE A 73 4.00 -9.39 -5.11
C ILE A 73 3.00 -10.56 -5.05
N ALA A 74 3.33 -11.68 -5.68
CA ALA A 74 2.47 -12.88 -5.69
C ALA A 74 2.34 -13.52 -4.31
N LEU A 75 3.42 -13.53 -3.51
CA LEU A 75 3.43 -14.11 -2.16
C LEU A 75 2.82 -13.19 -1.09
N TYR A 76 2.81 -11.88 -1.32
CA TYR A 76 2.42 -10.90 -0.31
C TYR A 76 1.03 -11.15 0.30
N PRO A 77 -0.01 -11.51 -0.47
CA PRO A 77 -1.33 -11.79 0.10
C PRO A 77 -1.36 -12.95 1.10
N ALA A 78 -0.42 -13.91 1.02
CA ALA A 78 -0.35 -15.04 1.95
C ALA A 78 -0.05 -14.62 3.41
N PHE A 79 0.38 -13.39 3.63
CA PHE A 79 0.74 -12.86 4.96
C PHE A 79 -0.22 -11.76 5.44
N PHE A 80 -1.37 -11.60 4.80
CA PHE A 80 -2.31 -10.52 5.13
C PHE A 80 -3.04 -10.70 6.46
N ASP A 81 -3.02 -11.89 7.03
CA ASP A 81 -3.46 -12.14 8.41
C ASP A 81 -2.69 -11.30 9.45
N THR A 82 -1.49 -10.82 9.08
CA THR A 82 -0.67 -9.93 9.91
C THR A 82 -0.92 -8.44 9.66
N VAL A 83 -1.62 -8.06 8.58
CA VAL A 83 -1.91 -6.66 8.26
C VAL A 83 -3.00 -6.12 9.18
N ARG A 84 -2.79 -4.91 9.72
CA ARG A 84 -3.74 -4.24 10.60
C ARG A 84 -4.02 -2.83 10.11
N LEU A 85 -5.30 -2.50 9.98
CA LEU A 85 -5.75 -1.14 9.65
C LEU A 85 -5.59 -0.22 10.86
N ASN A 86 -5.04 0.97 10.65
CA ASN A 86 -5.09 2.06 11.62
C ASN A 86 -6.53 2.60 11.70
N ARG A 87 -7.36 1.91 12.48
CA ARG A 87 -8.80 2.21 12.58
C ARG A 87 -9.09 3.65 13.02
N PRO A 88 -8.40 4.22 14.04
CA PRO A 88 -8.66 5.60 14.44
C PRO A 88 -8.40 6.61 13.31
N LEU A 89 -7.27 6.49 12.62
CA LEU A 89 -6.95 7.36 11.48
C LEU A 89 -7.94 7.15 10.33
N TRP A 90 -8.27 5.90 10.03
CA TRP A 90 -9.21 5.59 8.96
C TRP A 90 -10.61 6.15 9.22
N GLU A 91 -11.11 6.02 10.44
CA GLU A 91 -12.41 6.58 10.81
C GLU A 91 -12.44 8.10 10.73
N PHE A 92 -11.37 8.76 11.15
CA PHE A 92 -11.19 10.20 10.96
C PHE A 92 -11.28 10.57 9.46
N CYS A 93 -10.60 9.83 8.59
CA CYS A 93 -10.62 10.06 7.14
C CYS A 93 -12.01 9.81 6.53
N ARG A 94 -12.72 8.79 7.00
CA ARG A 94 -14.11 8.52 6.56
C ARG A 94 -15.05 9.68 6.92
N GLN A 95 -14.96 10.17 8.14
CA GLN A 95 -15.76 11.32 8.60
C GLN A 95 -15.42 12.59 7.80
N PHE A 96 -14.14 12.82 7.52
CA PHE A 96 -13.69 13.92 6.68
C PHE A 96 -14.27 13.84 5.27
N ARG A 97 -14.28 12.65 4.65
CA ARG A 97 -14.92 12.43 3.34
C ARG A 97 -16.43 12.67 3.39
N ALA A 98 -17.12 12.18 4.42
CA ALA A 98 -18.56 12.40 4.60
C ALA A 98 -18.95 13.87 4.69
N GLN A 99 -18.00 14.74 5.06
CA GLN A 99 -18.15 16.20 5.09
C GLN A 99 -17.71 16.89 3.77
N GLY A 100 -17.46 16.12 2.71
CA GLY A 100 -17.09 16.64 1.39
C GLY A 100 -15.58 16.79 1.16
N GLY A 101 -14.74 16.36 2.11
CA GLY A 101 -13.29 16.31 1.93
C GLY A 101 -12.84 15.19 1.00
N ARG A 102 -11.59 15.25 0.54
CA ARG A 102 -10.96 14.24 -0.31
C ARG A 102 -9.85 13.52 0.42
N VAL A 103 -9.72 12.20 0.20
CA VAL A 103 -8.70 11.35 0.83
C VAL A 103 -7.99 10.53 -0.22
N TRP A 104 -6.67 10.65 -0.30
CA TRP A 104 -5.82 9.90 -1.22
C TRP A 104 -4.78 9.08 -0.47
N ILE A 105 -4.44 7.93 -1.04
CA ILE A 105 -3.25 7.16 -0.65
C ILE A 105 -2.08 7.60 -1.52
N VAL A 106 -0.93 7.87 -0.89
CA VAL A 106 0.31 8.30 -1.54
C VAL A 106 1.48 7.50 -0.98
N SER A 107 1.86 6.42 -1.66
CA SER A 107 2.87 5.46 -1.16
C SER A 107 4.02 5.27 -2.14
N THR A 108 5.20 4.92 -1.64
CA THR A 108 6.33 4.46 -2.44
C THR A 108 6.20 3.00 -2.89
N GLY A 109 5.23 2.27 -2.33
CA GLY A 109 4.91 0.89 -2.69
C GLY A 109 4.45 0.74 -4.13
N SER A 110 4.54 -0.49 -4.68
CA SER A 110 3.97 -0.77 -5.99
C SER A 110 2.44 -0.73 -5.94
N ARG A 111 1.82 -0.25 -7.02
CA ARG A 111 0.35 -0.20 -7.14
C ARG A 111 -0.30 -1.56 -6.84
N ALA A 112 0.26 -2.64 -7.35
CA ALA A 112 -0.26 -3.99 -7.12
C ALA A 112 -0.26 -4.40 -5.63
N ASN A 113 0.78 -4.04 -4.88
CA ASN A 113 0.83 -4.32 -3.44
C ASN A 113 -0.23 -3.52 -2.67
N ILE A 114 -0.39 -2.25 -3.00
CA ILE A 114 -1.40 -1.37 -2.38
C ILE A 114 -2.80 -1.91 -2.68
N ASP A 115 -3.12 -2.21 -3.95
CA ASP A 115 -4.41 -2.74 -4.36
C ASP A 115 -4.75 -4.07 -3.67
N ASN A 116 -3.77 -4.97 -3.52
CA ASN A 116 -3.95 -6.24 -2.81
C ASN A 116 -4.26 -6.02 -1.32
N ALA A 117 -3.49 -5.17 -0.65
CA ALA A 117 -3.70 -4.88 0.76
C ALA A 117 -5.02 -4.12 1.01
N MET A 118 -5.37 -3.16 0.16
CA MET A 118 -6.65 -2.45 0.24
C MET A 118 -7.84 -3.40 0.07
N ARG A 119 -7.75 -4.32 -0.89
CA ARG A 119 -8.80 -5.34 -1.09
C ARG A 119 -8.98 -6.21 0.16
N HIS A 120 -7.87 -6.65 0.78
CA HIS A 120 -7.92 -7.38 2.05
C HIS A 120 -8.54 -6.55 3.17
N LEU A 121 -8.21 -5.25 3.25
CA LEU A 121 -8.76 -4.32 4.23
C LEU A 121 -10.20 -3.89 3.91
N GLY A 122 -10.78 -4.30 2.77
CA GLY A 122 -12.12 -3.92 2.37
C GLY A 122 -12.27 -2.44 2.02
N ILE A 123 -11.19 -1.79 1.59
CA ILE A 123 -11.15 -0.39 1.15
C ILE A 123 -11.09 -0.36 -0.37
N THR A 124 -11.91 0.48 -1.01
CA THR A 124 -11.95 0.64 -2.47
C THR A 124 -11.50 2.04 -2.90
N VAL A 125 -11.42 2.26 -4.21
CA VAL A 125 -11.27 3.60 -4.79
C VAL A 125 -12.62 4.06 -5.31
N ALA A 126 -13.03 5.26 -4.96
CA ALA A 126 -14.31 5.83 -5.37
C ALA A 126 -14.42 5.85 -6.91
N GLY A 127 -15.59 5.46 -7.42
CA GLY A 127 -15.85 5.38 -8.87
C GLY A 127 -15.28 4.12 -9.57
N GLN A 128 -14.50 3.28 -8.90
CA GLN A 128 -14.10 1.97 -9.42
C GLN A 128 -15.08 0.90 -8.92
N ARG A 129 -15.74 0.17 -9.86
CA ARG A 129 -16.58 -0.97 -9.48
C ARG A 129 -15.72 -2.08 -8.86
N ALA A 130 -16.15 -2.64 -7.74
CA ALA A 130 -15.57 -3.85 -7.19
C ALA A 130 -15.64 -4.96 -8.29
N GLY A 131 -14.51 -5.33 -8.86
CA GLY A 131 -14.42 -6.34 -9.92
C GLY A 131 -13.73 -5.89 -11.22
N SER A 132 -13.44 -4.61 -11.43
CA SER A 132 -12.59 -4.21 -12.56
C SER A 132 -11.12 -4.38 -12.17
N THR A 133 -10.56 -5.55 -12.49
CA THR A 133 -9.12 -5.70 -12.62
C THR A 133 -8.67 -4.80 -13.75
N GLY A 134 -8.11 -3.65 -13.42
CA GLY A 134 -7.42 -2.81 -14.40
C GLY A 134 -6.29 -3.64 -14.99
N ALA A 135 -6.52 -4.23 -16.15
CA ALA A 135 -5.47 -4.80 -16.96
C ALA A 135 -4.55 -3.63 -17.35
N ALA A 136 -3.39 -3.57 -16.73
CA ALA A 136 -2.31 -2.75 -17.21
C ALA A 136 -1.90 -3.33 -18.58
N THR A 137 -2.31 -2.65 -19.66
CA THR A 137 -1.79 -2.91 -20.99
C THR A 137 -0.35 -2.39 -21.05
N SER A 138 0.58 -3.22 -20.64
CA SER A 138 1.97 -3.16 -21.09
C SER A 138 2.23 -4.47 -21.83
N GLY A 139 2.39 -4.39 -23.14
CA GLY A 139 2.71 -5.53 -23.98
C GLY A 139 4.03 -6.15 -23.56
N ALA A 140 3.97 -7.35 -23.02
CA ALA A 140 5.06 -8.31 -23.01
C ALA A 140 4.42 -9.71 -23.04
N ALA A 141 4.86 -10.50 -24.00
CA ALA A 141 4.33 -11.80 -24.40
C ALA A 141 4.18 -12.77 -23.23
N GLY A 142 3.03 -13.46 -23.23
CA GLY A 142 2.73 -14.56 -22.30
C GLY A 142 3.77 -15.68 -22.35
N ARG A 143 4.13 -16.18 -21.17
CA ARG A 143 4.61 -17.56 -21.00
C ARG A 143 3.65 -18.26 -20.04
N ASP A 144 3.17 -19.34 -20.53
CA ASP A 144 2.29 -20.31 -19.89
C ASP A 144 2.92 -20.77 -18.56
N LEU A 145 2.19 -20.61 -17.46
CA LEU A 145 2.59 -21.14 -16.16
C LEU A 145 2.16 -22.61 -16.10
N THR A 146 3.12 -23.50 -16.01
CA THR A 146 2.90 -24.95 -15.96
C THR A 146 2.25 -25.38 -14.65
N GLY A 147 1.39 -26.41 -14.71
CA GLY A 147 0.46 -26.90 -13.68
C GLY A 147 1.01 -27.33 -12.30
N ALA A 148 2.25 -27.00 -11.96
CA ALA A 148 2.82 -27.21 -10.62
C ALA A 148 2.40 -26.15 -9.59
N ASP A 149 1.97 -24.96 -10.06
CA ASP A 149 1.63 -23.82 -9.20
C ASP A 149 0.19 -23.87 -8.66
N GLU A 150 -0.69 -24.67 -9.27
CA GLU A 150 -2.09 -24.78 -8.82
C GLU A 150 -2.31 -25.73 -7.63
N ALA A 151 -1.42 -26.68 -7.43
CA ALA A 151 -1.59 -27.69 -6.37
C ALA A 151 -1.39 -27.13 -4.96
N TRP A 152 -0.59 -26.07 -4.81
CA TRP A 152 -0.29 -25.46 -3.51
C TRP A 152 -1.38 -24.51 -3.01
N LEU A 153 -2.15 -23.87 -3.93
CA LEU A 153 -3.27 -22.98 -3.59
C LEU A 153 -4.47 -23.71 -2.95
N ARG A 154 -4.52 -25.04 -3.01
CA ARG A 154 -5.65 -25.84 -2.49
C ARG A 154 -5.46 -26.33 -1.05
N THR A 155 -4.30 -26.10 -0.42
CA THR A 155 -3.99 -26.59 0.94
C THR A 155 -4.02 -25.49 2.02
N ALA A 156 -4.30 -24.24 1.67
CA ALA A 156 -4.53 -23.19 2.67
C ALA A 156 -5.99 -23.27 3.16
N GLY A 157 -6.18 -23.96 4.29
CA GLY A 157 -7.47 -24.17 4.92
C GLY A 157 -8.17 -22.86 5.30
N THR A 158 -9.46 -22.78 5.00
CA THR A 158 -10.39 -21.75 5.45
C THR A 158 -10.64 -21.90 6.95
N ALA A 159 -10.04 -21.03 7.76
CA ALA A 159 -10.42 -20.86 9.17
C ALA A 159 -11.37 -19.65 9.28
N THR A 160 -12.63 -19.91 9.54
CA THR A 160 -13.63 -18.93 9.96
C THR A 160 -13.39 -18.59 11.43
N ILE A 161 -13.10 -17.32 11.74
CA ILE A 161 -13.06 -16.80 13.10
C ILE A 161 -14.23 -15.84 13.27
N ASP A 162 -15.15 -16.23 14.16
CA ASP A 162 -16.25 -15.39 14.64
C ASP A 162 -15.69 -14.34 15.62
N ALA A 163 -15.70 -13.07 15.21
CA ALA A 163 -15.28 -11.95 16.04
C ALA A 163 -16.49 -11.10 16.39
N GLY A 164 -16.93 -11.18 17.64
CA GLY A 164 -18.03 -10.43 18.21
C GLY A 164 -17.95 -8.93 17.91
N THR A 165 -19.07 -8.37 17.51
CA THR A 165 -19.30 -7.01 17.02
C THR A 165 -19.27 -5.98 18.15
N PRO A 166 -18.48 -4.90 18.10
CA PRO A 166 -18.77 -3.69 18.86
C PRO A 166 -19.76 -2.80 18.08
N THR A 167 -20.85 -2.45 18.74
CA THR A 167 -21.88 -1.54 18.23
C THR A 167 -21.36 -0.11 18.11
N HIS A 168 -20.98 0.29 16.89
CA HIS A 168 -20.85 1.69 16.50
C HIS A 168 -21.79 1.95 15.31
N ALA A 169 -22.39 3.16 15.28
CA ALA A 169 -23.34 3.58 14.26
C ALA A 169 -22.83 3.24 12.86
N THR A 170 -23.52 2.35 12.18
CA THR A 170 -23.21 1.91 10.82
C THR A 170 -23.52 3.05 9.85
N VAL A 171 -22.47 3.70 9.35
CA VAL A 171 -22.56 4.49 8.11
C VAL A 171 -22.76 3.47 6.99
N THR A 172 -23.92 3.50 6.36
CA THR A 172 -24.24 2.64 5.19
C THR A 172 -23.26 2.99 4.08
N PRO A 173 -22.51 2.01 3.50
CA PRO A 173 -21.61 2.30 2.37
C PRO A 173 -22.41 2.80 1.17
N GLU A 174 -21.86 3.79 0.44
CA GLU A 174 -22.40 4.24 -0.83
C GLU A 174 -22.31 3.11 -1.87
N PRO A 175 -23.19 3.06 -2.89
CA PRO A 175 -23.15 2.03 -3.94
C PRO A 175 -21.77 1.97 -4.62
N GLY A 176 -21.06 0.85 -4.47
CA GLY A 176 -19.72 0.62 -5.01
C GLY A 176 -18.58 0.84 -4.02
N GLU A 177 -18.85 1.28 -2.79
CA GLU A 177 -17.85 1.30 -1.72
C GLU A 177 -17.58 -0.10 -1.16
N GLY A 178 -16.33 -0.35 -0.77
CA GLY A 178 -15.97 -1.54 -0.01
C GLY A 178 -16.56 -1.52 1.40
N PRO A 179 -16.60 -2.66 2.11
CA PRO A 179 -17.21 -2.78 3.44
C PRO A 179 -16.60 -1.82 4.46
N ASN A 180 -15.38 -1.37 4.26
CA ASN A 180 -14.71 -0.38 5.10
C ASN A 180 -14.65 1.02 4.46
N GLY A 181 -15.34 1.27 3.34
CA GLY A 181 -15.37 2.57 2.67
C GLY A 181 -14.39 2.69 1.51
N SER A 182 -14.13 3.92 1.07
CA SER A 182 -13.29 4.19 -0.10
C SER A 182 -12.37 5.41 0.09
N VAL A 183 -11.31 5.48 -0.74
CA VAL A 183 -10.48 6.67 -0.97
C VAL A 183 -10.82 7.28 -2.33
N ASP A 184 -10.44 8.55 -2.54
CA ASP A 184 -10.71 9.26 -3.81
C ASP A 184 -9.65 8.98 -4.88
N GLY A 185 -8.45 8.57 -4.46
CA GLY A 185 -7.39 8.19 -5.38
C GLY A 185 -6.19 7.52 -4.73
N ILE A 186 -5.30 7.02 -5.57
CA ILE A 186 -4.04 6.40 -5.17
C ILE A 186 -2.94 6.91 -6.10
N LEU A 187 -1.82 7.33 -5.50
CA LEU A 187 -0.54 7.51 -6.16
C LEU A 187 0.46 6.50 -5.60
N SER A 188 1.06 5.73 -6.48
CA SER A 188 2.13 4.78 -6.18
C SER A 188 3.51 5.36 -6.56
N GLY A 189 4.58 4.73 -6.11
CA GLY A 189 5.93 5.17 -6.45
C GLY A 189 6.25 5.17 -7.95
N SER A 190 5.45 4.47 -8.77
CA SER A 190 5.59 4.45 -10.24
C SER A 190 4.86 5.57 -10.95
N ASP A 191 4.01 6.33 -10.28
CA ASP A 191 3.18 7.37 -10.88
C ASP A 191 3.88 8.74 -10.93
N VAL A 192 5.10 8.85 -10.40
CA VAL A 192 5.91 10.07 -10.35
C VAL A 192 7.37 9.78 -10.72
N GLU A 193 8.06 10.79 -11.24
CA GLU A 193 9.46 10.68 -11.62
C GLU A 193 10.37 10.48 -10.40
N HIS A 194 10.19 11.32 -9.38
CA HIS A 194 10.96 11.26 -8.14
C HIS A 194 10.07 10.86 -6.97
N SER A 195 10.42 9.74 -6.32
CA SER A 195 9.71 9.37 -5.09
C SER A 195 10.27 10.06 -3.86
N LYS A 196 9.55 9.87 -2.71
CA LYS A 196 10.01 10.30 -1.39
C LYS A 196 11.50 9.98 -1.20
N PRO A 197 12.34 10.93 -0.78
CA PRO A 197 12.02 12.20 -0.13
C PRO A 197 11.72 13.38 -1.06
N ALA A 198 11.58 13.19 -2.39
CA ALA A 198 11.04 14.25 -3.24
C ALA A 198 9.54 14.45 -2.96
N PRO A 199 9.03 15.68 -3.04
CA PRO A 199 7.63 15.98 -2.74
C PRO A 199 6.66 15.65 -3.89
N ASP A 200 7.15 15.17 -5.03
CA ASP A 200 6.45 15.04 -6.30
C ASP A 200 5.11 14.31 -6.16
N CYS A 201 5.09 13.21 -5.39
CA CYS A 201 3.87 12.43 -5.18
C CYS A 201 2.78 13.20 -4.43
N PHE A 202 3.15 14.01 -3.44
CA PHE A 202 2.20 14.84 -2.71
C PHE A 202 1.73 16.02 -3.56
N LEU A 203 2.64 16.67 -4.28
CA LEU A 203 2.31 17.77 -5.18
C LEU A 203 1.41 17.31 -6.33
N GLU A 204 1.66 16.13 -6.88
CA GLU A 204 0.83 15.56 -7.95
C GLU A 204 -0.59 15.22 -7.43
N ALA A 205 -0.74 14.68 -6.23
CA ALA A 205 -2.05 14.45 -5.63
C ALA A 205 -2.82 15.77 -5.44
N MET A 206 -2.14 16.81 -4.93
CA MET A 206 -2.71 18.15 -4.78
C MET A 206 -3.15 18.73 -6.13
N ARG A 207 -2.31 18.59 -7.15
CA ARG A 207 -2.60 19.06 -8.50
C ARG A 207 -3.85 18.36 -9.10
N ARG A 208 -3.98 17.05 -8.92
CA ARG A 208 -5.14 16.28 -9.40
C ARG A 208 -6.44 16.72 -8.74
N GLU A 209 -6.38 17.06 -7.45
CA GLU A 209 -7.56 17.51 -6.69
C GLU A 209 -7.78 19.03 -6.75
N GLY A 210 -6.90 19.79 -7.41
CA GLY A 210 -6.98 21.24 -7.46
C GLY A 210 -6.88 21.88 -6.07
N CYS A 211 -6.05 21.30 -5.20
CA CYS A 211 -5.81 21.78 -3.84
C CYS A 211 -4.42 22.38 -3.72
N THR A 212 -4.29 23.40 -2.89
CA THR A 212 -3.01 24.01 -2.51
C THR A 212 -2.37 23.25 -1.34
N PRO A 213 -1.06 23.43 -1.08
CA PRO A 213 -0.43 22.91 0.13
C PRO A 213 -1.15 23.33 1.41
N GLN A 214 -1.66 24.55 1.44
CA GLN A 214 -2.36 25.12 2.60
C GLN A 214 -3.75 24.51 2.82
N GLU A 215 -4.34 23.87 1.82
CA GLU A 215 -5.62 23.16 1.92
C GLU A 215 -5.43 21.66 2.12
N THR A 216 -4.16 21.21 2.29
CA THR A 216 -3.79 19.79 2.34
C THR A 216 -3.18 19.42 3.69
N LEU A 217 -3.55 18.23 4.18
CA LEU A 217 -2.98 17.60 5.37
C LEU A 217 -2.38 16.25 5.01
N ILE A 218 -1.15 15.99 5.43
CA ILE A 218 -0.43 14.75 5.15
C ILE A 218 -0.25 13.96 6.45
N PHE A 219 -0.46 12.63 6.39
CA PHE A 219 -0.12 11.69 7.44
C PHE A 219 0.97 10.73 6.94
N GLU A 220 2.04 10.59 7.72
CA GLU A 220 3.25 9.86 7.36
C GLU A 220 3.96 9.30 8.60
N ASP A 221 4.67 8.15 8.48
CA ASP A 221 5.43 7.54 9.58
C ASP A 221 6.96 7.62 9.37
N SER A 222 7.42 7.58 8.13
CA SER A 222 8.83 7.44 7.78
C SER A 222 9.58 8.78 7.66
N GLU A 223 10.87 8.80 7.97
CA GLU A 223 11.69 10.01 7.86
C GLU A 223 11.73 10.54 6.42
N ILE A 224 11.84 9.64 5.43
CA ILE A 224 11.89 10.03 4.02
C ILE A 224 10.55 10.62 3.55
N GLY A 225 9.44 10.11 4.06
CA GLY A 225 8.11 10.61 3.74
C GLY A 225 7.80 11.93 4.46
N LEU A 226 8.23 12.10 5.71
CA LEU A 226 8.13 13.37 6.44
C LEU A 226 8.96 14.47 5.79
N GLU A 227 10.15 14.14 5.25
CA GLU A 227 10.94 15.09 4.48
C GLU A 227 10.22 15.49 3.18
N ALA A 228 9.60 14.54 2.48
CA ALA A 228 8.79 14.83 1.30
C ALA A 228 7.57 15.72 1.66
N ALA A 229 6.90 15.42 2.77
CA ALA A 229 5.78 16.22 3.26
C ALA A 229 6.21 17.65 3.60
N ARG A 230 7.31 17.80 4.34
CA ARG A 230 7.89 19.12 4.65
C ARG A 230 8.21 19.93 3.38
N ARG A 231 8.81 19.29 2.37
CA ARG A 231 9.19 19.92 1.10
C ARG A 231 7.98 20.27 0.22
N SER A 232 6.84 19.58 0.41
CA SER A 232 5.61 19.92 -0.31
C SER A 232 4.96 21.23 0.15
N GLY A 233 5.32 21.72 1.34
CA GLY A 233 4.75 22.92 1.95
C GLY A 233 3.40 22.73 2.62
N ALA A 234 2.85 21.50 2.64
CA ALA A 234 1.62 21.18 3.34
C ALA A 234 1.84 20.93 4.83
N ALA A 235 0.76 21.06 5.62
CA ALA A 235 0.77 20.61 7.01
C ALA A 235 0.87 19.07 7.05
N TYR A 236 1.59 18.54 8.03
CA TYR A 236 1.74 17.10 8.17
C TYR A 236 1.79 16.64 9.63
N PHE A 237 1.40 15.39 9.85
CA PHE A 237 1.53 14.70 11.13
C PHE A 237 2.34 13.41 10.97
N ARG A 238 3.22 13.17 11.96
CA ARG A 238 3.85 11.88 12.12
C ARG A 238 2.87 10.90 12.74
N VAL A 239 2.68 9.75 12.09
CA VAL A 239 1.92 8.61 12.62
C VAL A 239 2.89 7.62 13.25
N THR A 240 2.48 6.97 14.33
CA THR A 240 3.19 5.85 14.96
C THR A 240 2.17 4.73 15.21
N LEU A 241 2.41 3.54 14.65
CA LEU A 241 1.63 2.33 14.84
C LEU A 241 2.28 1.37 15.83
#